data_9636650dc1ea28f4577dc54b974235df
#
_entry.id   9636650dc1ea28f4577dc54b974235df
#
_cell.length_a   1.000
_cell.length_b   1.000
_cell.length_c   1.000
_cell.angle_alpha   90.00
_cell.angle_beta   90.00
_cell.angle_gamma   90.00
#
_symmetry.space_group_name_H-M   'P 1'
#
loop_
_entity.id
_entity.type
_entity.pdbx_description
1 polymer ?
#
loop_
_entity_poly.entity_id
_entity_poly.type
_entity_poly.pdbx_seq_one_letter_code
_entity_poly.pdbx_strand_id
1 'polypeptide(L)'
;MSINTADFAALAVTIVLFAVIYYLDYKKGVDFGLLTLLGTVFGIAVGLGFGNHFTYVEIFGRIYTNVLTALVVPMLLFSIIASITNLSESIHLKKIGGKSIFYLILNTAIASTITVIAAVILKVGDGFAYKVADGYQKVEVPSVVDTIVNLFPSNFATNWSEGQIIPIVVFAIIIALSYNAISKENESVKPFKAFIDAGNQVIGQAIDWIIGFTPYAVLSFLARAVGRSSVTELLPLLSTLV
;
A
#
# COMPACT_ATOMS: atom_id res chain seq x y z
N MET A 1 -17.94 20.80 -19.77
CA MET A 1 -16.98 19.69 -19.89
C MET A 1 -17.22 19.06 -21.25
N SER A 2 -16.42 19.37 -22.25
CA SER A 2 -16.57 18.80 -23.59
C SER A 2 -16.20 17.33 -23.51
N ILE A 3 -17.16 16.46 -23.82
CA ILE A 3 -16.93 15.01 -23.92
C ILE A 3 -15.95 14.79 -25.06
N ASN A 4 -14.74 14.35 -24.74
CA ASN A 4 -13.73 14.07 -25.77
C ASN A 4 -13.89 12.61 -26.22
N THR A 5 -14.12 12.42 -27.52
CA THR A 5 -14.26 11.08 -28.13
C THR A 5 -13.03 10.19 -27.88
N ALA A 6 -11.83 10.79 -27.75
CA ALA A 6 -10.60 10.06 -27.47
C ALA A 6 -10.58 9.46 -26.06
N ASP A 7 -11.18 10.12 -25.05
CA ASP A 7 -11.29 9.56 -23.69
C ASP A 7 -12.19 8.31 -23.67
N PHE A 8 -13.28 8.32 -24.47
CA PHE A 8 -14.13 7.14 -24.62
C PHE A 8 -13.45 6.01 -25.39
N ALA A 9 -12.65 6.34 -26.41
CA ALA A 9 -11.88 5.34 -27.15
C ALA A 9 -10.84 4.66 -26.20
N ALA A 10 -10.13 5.44 -25.38
CA ALA A 10 -9.21 4.91 -24.39
C ALA A 10 -9.93 4.00 -23.38
N LEU A 11 -11.11 4.39 -22.89
CA LEU A 11 -11.93 3.58 -22.00
C LEU A 11 -12.37 2.27 -22.69
N ALA A 12 -12.86 2.34 -23.92
CA ALA A 12 -13.31 1.15 -24.67
C ALA A 12 -12.18 0.13 -24.86
N VAL A 13 -11.00 0.61 -25.26
CA VAL A 13 -9.80 -0.25 -25.38
C VAL A 13 -9.43 -0.85 -24.01
N THR A 14 -9.45 -0.06 -22.95
CA THR A 14 -9.17 -0.53 -21.59
C THR A 14 -10.14 -1.62 -21.15
N ILE A 15 -11.44 -1.49 -21.43
CA ILE A 15 -12.45 -2.51 -21.10
C ILE A 15 -12.17 -3.82 -21.87
N VAL A 16 -11.77 -3.73 -23.14
CA VAL A 16 -11.37 -4.92 -23.92
C VAL A 16 -10.14 -5.59 -23.30
N LEU A 17 -9.14 -4.81 -22.88
CA LEU A 17 -7.95 -5.36 -22.22
C LEU A 17 -8.28 -5.98 -20.85
N PHE A 18 -9.21 -5.39 -20.11
CA PHE A 18 -9.75 -5.99 -18.88
C PHE A 18 -10.43 -7.34 -19.16
N ALA A 19 -11.21 -7.43 -20.23
CA ALA A 19 -11.82 -8.70 -20.64
C ALA A 19 -10.76 -9.75 -21.03
N VAL A 20 -9.65 -9.35 -21.64
CA VAL A 20 -8.52 -10.25 -21.94
C VAL A 20 -7.87 -10.74 -20.63
N ILE A 21 -7.58 -9.86 -19.68
CA ILE A 21 -7.02 -10.23 -18.36
C ILE A 21 -7.96 -11.20 -17.66
N TYR A 22 -9.26 -10.90 -17.61
CA TYR A 22 -10.28 -11.77 -17.02
C TYR A 22 -10.35 -13.16 -17.69
N TYR A 23 -10.29 -13.20 -19.02
CA TYR A 23 -10.28 -14.47 -19.77
C TYR A 23 -9.04 -15.32 -19.47
N LEU A 24 -7.88 -14.69 -19.39
CA LEU A 24 -6.62 -15.37 -19.06
C LEU A 24 -6.63 -15.92 -17.61
N ASP A 25 -7.15 -15.15 -16.68
CA ASP A 25 -7.32 -15.55 -15.28
C ASP A 25 -8.30 -16.73 -15.18
N TYR A 26 -9.56 -16.51 -15.58
CA TYR A 26 -10.64 -17.46 -15.36
C TYR A 26 -10.56 -18.73 -16.21
N LYS A 27 -10.19 -18.60 -17.51
CA LYS A 27 -10.19 -19.73 -18.46
C LYS A 27 -8.85 -20.43 -18.57
N LYS A 28 -7.75 -19.73 -18.40
CA LYS A 28 -6.40 -20.26 -18.58
C LYS A 28 -5.67 -20.50 -17.25
N GLY A 29 -6.17 -19.98 -16.13
CA GLY A 29 -5.52 -20.10 -14.84
C GLY A 29 -4.12 -19.50 -14.82
N VAL A 30 -3.93 -18.37 -15.49
CA VAL A 30 -2.63 -17.70 -15.58
C VAL A 30 -2.27 -17.16 -14.21
N ASP A 31 -1.01 -17.33 -13.80
CA ASP A 31 -0.50 -16.84 -12.51
C ASP A 31 -0.73 -15.33 -12.30
N PHE A 32 -1.09 -14.96 -11.08
CA PHE A 32 -1.40 -13.60 -10.68
C PHE A 32 -0.27 -12.60 -11.01
N GLY A 33 0.99 -13.01 -10.79
CA GLY A 33 2.16 -12.18 -11.11
C GLY A 33 2.25 -11.88 -12.60
N LEU A 34 2.01 -12.90 -13.44
CA LEU A 34 2.00 -12.73 -14.89
C LEU A 34 0.84 -11.87 -15.38
N LEU A 35 -0.36 -12.01 -14.77
CA LEU A 35 -1.50 -11.13 -15.06
C LEU A 35 -1.19 -9.67 -14.71
N THR A 36 -0.50 -9.44 -13.61
CA THR A 36 -0.08 -8.09 -13.19
C THR A 36 0.96 -7.50 -14.15
N LEU A 37 1.91 -8.31 -14.61
CA LEU A 37 2.86 -7.91 -15.65
C LEU A 37 2.16 -7.58 -16.98
N LEU A 38 1.17 -8.36 -17.38
CA LEU A 38 0.35 -8.05 -18.57
C LEU A 38 -0.42 -6.74 -18.38
N GLY A 39 -1.00 -6.52 -17.18
CA GLY A 39 -1.62 -5.24 -16.82
C GLY A 39 -0.66 -4.06 -16.96
N THR A 40 0.60 -4.26 -16.55
CA THR A 40 1.68 -3.28 -16.72
C THR A 40 1.91 -2.95 -18.22
N VAL A 41 2.12 -3.97 -19.04
CA VAL A 41 2.36 -3.79 -20.49
C VAL A 41 1.16 -3.11 -21.16
N PHE A 42 -0.04 -3.55 -20.87
CA PHE A 42 -1.27 -2.98 -21.41
C PHE A 42 -1.47 -1.53 -20.97
N GLY A 43 -1.19 -1.21 -19.70
CA GLY A 43 -1.26 0.16 -19.19
C GLY A 43 -0.28 1.10 -19.89
N ILE A 44 0.95 0.65 -20.09
CA ILE A 44 1.94 1.40 -20.88
C ILE A 44 1.45 1.62 -22.31
N ALA A 45 0.94 0.58 -22.97
CA ALA A 45 0.43 0.67 -24.33
C ALA A 45 -0.75 1.67 -24.44
N VAL A 46 -1.70 1.63 -23.51
CA VAL A 46 -2.82 2.59 -23.46
C VAL A 46 -2.30 4.01 -23.21
N GLY A 47 -1.37 4.21 -22.28
CA GLY A 47 -0.79 5.50 -21.98
C GLY A 47 -0.04 6.12 -23.15
N LEU A 48 0.77 5.33 -23.88
CA LEU A 48 1.46 5.79 -25.09
C LEU A 48 0.50 6.05 -26.24
N GLY A 49 -0.54 5.20 -26.43
CA GLY A 49 -1.46 5.31 -27.55
C GLY A 49 -2.45 6.47 -27.44
N PHE A 50 -2.89 6.79 -26.22
CA PHE A 50 -3.92 7.81 -25.97
C PHE A 50 -3.40 9.06 -25.26
N GLY A 51 -2.15 9.06 -24.78
CA GLY A 51 -1.56 10.21 -24.09
C GLY A 51 -2.43 10.71 -22.93
N ASN A 52 -2.74 12.00 -22.93
CA ASN A 52 -3.53 12.66 -21.87
C ASN A 52 -5.01 12.23 -21.77
N HIS A 53 -5.47 11.29 -22.60
CA HIS A 53 -6.87 10.83 -22.64
C HIS A 53 -7.14 9.64 -21.73
N PHE A 54 -6.67 9.69 -20.49
CA PHE A 54 -6.82 8.63 -19.48
C PHE A 54 -7.89 8.92 -18.41
N THR A 55 -8.63 10.02 -18.52
CA THR A 55 -9.56 10.50 -17.47
C THR A 55 -10.54 9.44 -16.98
N TYR A 56 -11.14 8.67 -17.88
CA TYR A 56 -12.06 7.60 -17.49
C TYR A 56 -11.32 6.30 -17.12
N VAL A 57 -10.11 6.09 -17.63
CA VAL A 57 -9.29 4.91 -17.32
C VAL A 57 -8.78 5.00 -15.87
N GLU A 58 -8.36 6.17 -15.40
CA GLU A 58 -7.83 6.34 -14.04
C GLU A 58 -8.84 6.06 -12.93
N ILE A 59 -10.15 6.08 -13.24
CA ILE A 59 -11.22 5.83 -12.27
C ILE A 59 -11.07 4.46 -11.62
N PHE A 60 -10.73 3.43 -12.39
CA PHE A 60 -10.58 2.05 -11.88
C PHE A 60 -9.43 1.95 -10.86
N GLY A 61 -8.27 2.55 -11.16
CA GLY A 61 -7.16 2.61 -10.22
C GLY A 61 -7.49 3.40 -8.95
N ARG A 62 -8.18 4.53 -9.08
CA ARG A 62 -8.60 5.35 -7.94
C ARG A 62 -9.60 4.63 -7.03
N ILE A 63 -10.60 3.96 -7.61
CA ILE A 63 -11.55 3.15 -6.84
C ILE A 63 -10.80 2.04 -6.10
N TYR A 64 -9.91 1.31 -6.77
CA TYR A 64 -9.09 0.28 -6.15
C TYR A 64 -8.30 0.81 -4.96
N THR A 65 -7.59 1.92 -5.12
CA THR A 65 -6.82 2.54 -4.03
C THR A 65 -7.70 2.97 -2.87
N ASN A 66 -8.85 3.61 -3.16
CA ASN A 66 -9.76 4.07 -2.11
C ASN A 66 -10.30 2.90 -1.28
N VAL A 67 -10.71 1.81 -1.93
CA VAL A 67 -11.24 0.63 -1.24
C VAL A 67 -10.13 -0.08 -0.47
N LEU A 68 -8.94 -0.23 -1.06
CA LEU A 68 -7.79 -0.82 -0.37
C LEU A 68 -7.42 0.00 0.88
N THR A 69 -7.31 1.31 0.75
CA THR A 69 -6.96 2.22 1.86
C THR A 69 -8.00 2.16 2.98
N ALA A 70 -9.29 2.06 2.64
CA ALA A 70 -10.36 1.94 3.63
C ALA A 70 -10.24 0.67 4.49
N LEU A 71 -9.65 -0.40 3.97
CA LEU A 71 -9.48 -1.68 4.68
C LEU A 71 -8.19 -1.78 5.48
N VAL A 72 -7.20 -0.90 5.23
CA VAL A 72 -5.89 -0.98 5.90
C VAL A 72 -6.03 -0.87 7.41
N VAL A 73 -6.77 0.11 7.92
CA VAL A 73 -6.90 0.33 9.36
C VAL A 73 -7.66 -0.80 10.06
N PRO A 74 -8.84 -1.25 9.59
CA PRO A 74 -9.51 -2.41 10.14
C PRO A 74 -8.63 -3.67 10.11
N MET A 75 -7.93 -3.93 9.00
CA MET A 75 -7.02 -5.06 8.88
C MET A 75 -5.94 -5.03 9.96
N LEU A 76 -5.25 -3.90 10.11
CA LEU A 76 -4.18 -3.76 11.11
C LEU A 76 -4.73 -3.97 12.52
N LEU A 77 -5.88 -3.37 12.83
CA LEU A 77 -6.51 -3.49 14.15
C LEU A 77 -6.81 -4.95 14.50
N PHE A 78 -7.59 -5.63 13.65
CA PHE A 78 -7.98 -7.02 13.90
C PHE A 78 -6.78 -7.97 13.86
N SER A 79 -5.88 -7.82 12.89
CA SER A 79 -4.72 -8.69 12.71
C SER A 79 -3.73 -8.60 13.88
N ILE A 80 -3.43 -7.39 14.38
CA ILE A 80 -2.50 -7.20 15.49
C ILE A 80 -3.11 -7.75 16.78
N ILE A 81 -4.40 -7.42 17.07
CA ILE A 81 -5.05 -7.93 18.25
C ILE A 81 -5.15 -9.46 18.20
N ALA A 82 -5.58 -10.05 17.07
CA ALA A 82 -5.64 -11.50 16.89
C ALA A 82 -4.26 -12.15 17.08
N SER A 83 -3.22 -11.58 16.48
CA SER A 83 -1.86 -12.12 16.59
C SER A 83 -1.37 -12.16 18.04
N ILE A 84 -1.54 -11.07 18.79
CA ILE A 84 -1.07 -10.99 20.18
C ILE A 84 -1.93 -11.83 21.12
N THR A 85 -3.25 -11.88 20.93
CA THR A 85 -4.15 -12.68 21.77
C THR A 85 -4.03 -14.19 21.51
N ASN A 86 -3.54 -14.58 20.33
CA ASN A 86 -3.26 -15.98 19.98
C ASN A 86 -1.88 -16.45 20.47
N LEU A 87 -0.98 -15.54 20.86
CA LEU A 87 0.29 -15.91 21.48
C LEU A 87 0.04 -16.33 22.93
N SER A 88 -0.10 -17.61 23.17
CA SER A 88 -0.23 -18.20 24.51
C SER A 88 1.11 -18.10 25.24
N GLU A 89 1.23 -17.12 26.12
CA GLU A 89 2.28 -16.85 27.14
C GLU A 89 3.24 -15.71 26.83
N SER A 90 3.26 -14.78 27.77
CA SER A 90 4.03 -13.54 27.79
C SER A 90 5.56 -13.70 27.63
N ILE A 91 6.09 -14.89 27.92
CA ILE A 91 7.54 -15.17 27.84
C ILE A 91 8.03 -15.24 26.38
N HIS A 92 7.23 -15.79 25.50
CA HIS A 92 7.56 -15.89 24.08
C HIS A 92 7.43 -14.53 23.36
N LEU A 93 6.45 -13.72 23.73
CA LEU A 93 6.23 -12.41 23.12
C LEU A 93 7.44 -11.49 23.30
N LYS A 94 8.00 -11.41 24.51
CA LYS A 94 9.17 -10.58 24.80
C LYS A 94 10.42 -11.03 24.04
N LYS A 95 10.65 -12.35 23.96
CA LYS A 95 11.81 -12.94 23.27
C LYS A 95 11.69 -12.85 21.75
N ILE A 96 10.50 -13.14 21.22
CA ILE A 96 10.22 -13.06 19.77
C ILE A 96 10.20 -11.60 19.32
N GLY A 97 9.50 -10.72 20.06
CA GLY A 97 9.42 -9.31 19.75
C GLY A 97 10.79 -8.62 19.75
N GLY A 98 11.62 -8.86 20.76
CA GLY A 98 12.96 -8.30 20.83
C GLY A 98 13.87 -8.76 19.66
N LYS A 99 13.83 -10.07 19.31
CA LYS A 99 14.57 -10.57 18.14
C LYS A 99 14.06 -10.00 16.84
N SER A 100 12.74 -9.92 16.66
CA SER A 100 12.12 -9.36 15.44
C SER A 100 12.54 -7.91 15.24
N ILE A 101 12.48 -7.08 16.28
CA ILE A 101 12.89 -5.67 16.22
C ILE A 101 14.39 -5.58 15.84
N PHE A 102 15.24 -6.39 16.47
CA PHE A 102 16.66 -6.41 16.14
C PHE A 102 16.92 -6.75 14.67
N TYR A 103 16.30 -7.83 14.15
CA TYR A 103 16.48 -8.22 12.76
C TYR A 103 15.87 -7.23 11.77
N LEU A 104 14.75 -6.58 12.11
CA LEU A 104 14.15 -5.53 11.27
C LEU A 104 15.07 -4.31 11.16
N ILE A 105 15.62 -3.85 12.29
CA ILE A 105 16.58 -2.72 12.30
C ILE A 105 17.85 -3.09 11.51
N LEU A 106 18.38 -4.27 11.74
CA LEU A 106 19.57 -4.75 11.04
C LEU A 106 19.33 -4.83 9.53
N ASN A 107 18.22 -5.43 9.11
CA ASN A 107 17.87 -5.55 7.69
C ASN A 107 17.68 -4.16 7.05
N THR A 108 16.98 -3.26 7.72
CA THR A 108 16.80 -1.88 7.24
C THR A 108 18.14 -1.15 7.12
N ALA A 109 19.03 -1.28 8.09
CA ALA A 109 20.35 -0.67 8.05
C ALA A 109 21.19 -1.21 6.88
N ILE A 110 21.19 -2.53 6.66
CA ILE A 110 21.87 -3.17 5.52
C ILE A 110 21.30 -2.69 4.20
N ALA A 111 19.97 -2.74 4.04
CA ALA A 111 19.31 -2.32 2.81
C ALA A 111 19.58 -0.83 2.49
N SER A 112 19.48 0.05 3.50
CA SER A 112 19.78 1.47 3.35
C SER A 112 21.23 1.71 2.96
N THR A 113 22.17 0.99 3.57
CA THR A 113 23.60 1.12 3.25
C THR A 113 23.87 0.69 1.81
N ILE A 114 23.32 -0.45 1.37
CA ILE A 114 23.48 -0.93 -0.01
C ILE A 114 22.88 0.09 -1.00
N THR A 115 21.68 0.62 -0.71
CA THR A 115 21.03 1.60 -1.57
C THR A 115 21.85 2.89 -1.69
N VAL A 116 22.37 3.42 -0.59
CA VAL A 116 23.21 4.62 -0.62
C VAL A 116 24.50 4.37 -1.41
N ILE A 117 25.17 3.24 -1.18
CA ILE A 117 26.39 2.86 -1.92
C ILE A 117 26.07 2.75 -3.42
N ALA A 118 24.99 2.07 -3.79
CA ALA A 118 24.57 1.94 -5.18
C ALA A 118 24.25 3.31 -5.81
N ALA A 119 23.53 4.17 -5.10
CA ALA A 119 23.19 5.52 -5.58
C ALA A 119 24.42 6.39 -5.83
N VAL A 120 25.45 6.29 -4.95
CA VAL A 120 26.71 7.02 -5.10
C VAL A 120 27.53 6.48 -6.28
N ILE A 121 27.64 5.14 -6.42
CA ILE A 121 28.41 4.51 -7.50
C ILE A 121 27.76 4.77 -8.86
N LEU A 122 26.44 4.64 -8.94
CA LEU A 122 25.66 4.82 -10.18
C LEU A 122 25.42 6.32 -10.48
N LYS A 123 25.84 7.23 -9.60
CA LYS A 123 25.61 8.68 -9.73
C LYS A 123 24.14 8.99 -10.00
N VAL A 124 23.24 8.33 -9.29
CA VAL A 124 21.79 8.52 -9.44
C VAL A 124 21.44 9.98 -9.17
N GLY A 125 20.88 10.65 -10.19
CA GLY A 125 20.54 12.08 -10.13
C GLY A 125 21.55 13.03 -10.78
N ASP A 126 22.69 12.58 -11.26
CA ASP A 126 23.62 13.40 -12.04
C ASP A 126 22.94 13.87 -13.34
N GLY A 127 22.93 15.19 -13.56
CA GLY A 127 22.30 15.80 -14.75
C GLY A 127 20.82 16.16 -14.57
N PHE A 128 20.19 15.87 -13.42
CA PHE A 128 18.86 16.36 -13.11
C PHE A 128 18.91 17.85 -12.71
N ALA A 129 18.59 18.73 -13.65
CA ALA A 129 18.36 20.14 -13.34
C ALA A 129 17.00 20.30 -12.65
N TYR A 130 16.90 19.92 -11.37
CA TYR A 130 15.68 20.12 -10.59
C TYR A 130 15.53 21.62 -10.30
N LYS A 131 14.62 22.27 -11.01
CA LYS A 131 14.15 23.59 -10.60
C LYS A 131 13.16 23.38 -9.46
N VAL A 132 13.54 23.80 -8.26
CA VAL A 132 12.60 23.91 -7.14
C VAL A 132 11.42 24.74 -7.62
N ALA A 133 10.20 24.19 -7.57
CA ALA A 133 9.01 24.90 -7.99
C ALA A 133 8.88 26.21 -7.19
N ASP A 134 8.59 27.31 -7.88
CA ASP A 134 8.31 28.60 -7.22
C ASP A 134 7.17 28.38 -6.21
N GLY A 135 7.45 28.64 -4.92
CA GLY A 135 6.51 28.41 -3.83
C GLY A 135 6.79 27.17 -2.97
N TYR A 136 7.91 26.45 -3.14
CA TYR A 136 8.30 25.38 -2.23
C TYR A 136 8.46 25.92 -0.81
N GLN A 137 7.52 25.55 0.05
CA GLN A 137 7.64 25.79 1.50
C GLN A 137 8.43 24.65 2.10
N LYS A 138 9.54 24.98 2.74
CA LYS A 138 10.33 24.00 3.50
C LYS A 138 9.45 23.39 4.58
N VAL A 139 9.19 22.09 4.48
CA VAL A 139 8.48 21.36 5.52
C VAL A 139 9.32 21.43 6.80
N GLU A 140 8.76 21.99 7.87
CA GLU A 140 9.42 21.98 9.18
C GLU A 140 9.54 20.54 9.66
N VAL A 141 10.75 20.13 10.02
CA VAL A 141 10.99 18.82 10.59
C VAL A 141 10.42 18.81 12.02
N PRO A 142 9.46 17.95 12.36
CA PRO A 142 8.92 17.87 13.70
C PRO A 142 10.02 17.65 14.73
N SER A 143 9.86 18.18 15.93
CA SER A 143 10.80 17.91 17.02
C SER A 143 10.81 16.41 17.35
N VAL A 144 11.94 15.91 17.88
CA VAL A 144 12.04 14.50 18.32
C VAL A 144 10.98 14.19 19.38
N VAL A 145 10.68 15.16 20.26
CA VAL A 145 9.66 15.01 21.30
C VAL A 145 8.28 14.86 20.68
N ASP A 146 7.91 15.75 19.74
CA ASP A 146 6.61 15.66 19.06
C ASP A 146 6.49 14.36 18.26
N THR A 147 7.59 13.93 17.62
CA THR A 147 7.61 12.65 16.92
C THR A 147 7.30 11.49 17.86
N ILE A 148 7.93 11.44 19.04
CA ILE A 148 7.68 10.38 20.03
C ILE A 148 6.26 10.45 20.58
N VAL A 149 5.77 11.64 20.92
CA VAL A 149 4.40 11.83 21.44
C VAL A 149 3.36 11.39 20.40
N ASN A 150 3.58 11.72 19.12
CA ASN A 150 2.68 11.36 18.03
C ASN A 150 2.68 9.86 17.67
N LEU A 151 3.57 9.04 18.27
CA LEU A 151 3.47 7.58 18.17
C LEU A 151 2.30 7.02 18.98
N PHE A 152 1.84 7.76 20.00
CA PHE A 152 0.76 7.31 20.88
C PHE A 152 -0.60 7.85 20.43
N PRO A 153 -1.66 7.03 20.53
CA PRO A 153 -2.99 7.43 20.09
C PRO A 153 -3.56 8.53 20.98
N SER A 154 -3.88 9.68 20.39
CA SER A 154 -4.63 10.75 21.05
C SER A 154 -6.14 10.55 20.91
N ASN A 155 -6.58 10.18 19.70
CA ASN A 155 -7.97 9.87 19.38
C ASN A 155 -7.99 8.85 18.25
N PHE A 156 -8.59 7.68 18.51
CA PHE A 156 -8.63 6.58 17.54
C PHE A 156 -9.33 7.00 16.22
N ALA A 157 -10.46 7.71 16.31
CA ALA A 157 -11.21 8.12 15.14
C ALA A 157 -10.43 9.12 14.28
N THR A 158 -9.74 10.07 14.89
CA THR A 158 -8.88 11.03 14.19
C THR A 158 -7.69 10.32 13.54
N ASN A 159 -6.98 9.47 14.28
CA ASN A 159 -5.86 8.70 13.73
C ASN A 159 -6.28 7.83 12.55
N TRP A 160 -7.50 7.24 12.60
CA TRP A 160 -8.06 6.50 11.48
C TRP A 160 -8.32 7.39 10.26
N SER A 161 -9.04 8.49 10.45
CA SER A 161 -9.42 9.39 9.34
C SER A 161 -8.22 10.03 8.64
N GLU A 162 -7.14 10.27 9.41
CA GLU A 162 -5.89 10.85 8.91
C GLU A 162 -4.89 9.78 8.40
N GLY A 163 -5.24 8.49 8.50
CA GLY A 163 -4.39 7.39 8.06
C GLY A 163 -3.10 7.23 8.89
N GLN A 164 -3.11 7.67 10.14
CA GLN A 164 -1.97 7.58 11.05
C GLN A 164 -1.83 6.15 11.58
N ILE A 165 -1.07 5.33 10.86
CA ILE A 165 -0.96 3.88 11.13
C ILE A 165 -0.32 3.58 12.48
N ILE A 166 0.76 4.26 12.86
CA ILE A 166 1.53 3.94 14.07
C ILE A 166 0.71 4.08 15.36
N PRO A 167 -0.03 5.19 15.60
CA PRO A 167 -0.93 5.28 16.75
C PRO A 167 -1.99 4.17 16.79
N ILE A 168 -2.51 3.74 15.63
CA ILE A 168 -3.48 2.65 15.55
C ILE A 168 -2.85 1.31 15.97
N VAL A 169 -1.62 1.04 15.55
CA VAL A 169 -0.84 -0.14 15.96
C VAL A 169 -0.63 -0.13 17.48
N VAL A 170 -0.22 1.00 18.05
CA VAL A 170 -0.03 1.14 19.51
C VAL A 170 -1.35 0.91 20.25
N PHE A 171 -2.46 1.47 19.75
CA PHE A 171 -3.79 1.22 20.31
C PHE A 171 -4.15 -0.28 20.28
N ALA A 172 -3.94 -0.95 19.16
CA ALA A 172 -4.20 -2.38 19.00
C ALA A 172 -3.38 -3.23 19.99
N ILE A 173 -2.10 -2.88 20.19
CA ILE A 173 -1.23 -3.55 21.17
C ILE A 173 -1.76 -3.38 22.58
N ILE A 174 -2.17 -2.16 22.97
CA ILE A 174 -2.73 -1.91 24.31
C ILE A 174 -3.97 -2.76 24.54
N ILE A 175 -4.90 -2.81 23.59
CA ILE A 175 -6.12 -3.63 23.69
C ILE A 175 -5.78 -5.12 23.80
N ALA A 176 -4.86 -5.61 22.98
CA ALA A 176 -4.46 -7.03 23.00
C ALA A 176 -3.79 -7.44 24.33
N LEU A 177 -2.90 -6.60 24.85
CA LEU A 177 -2.26 -6.85 26.13
C LEU A 177 -3.25 -6.79 27.30
N SER A 178 -4.21 -5.86 27.26
CA SER A 178 -5.29 -5.76 28.24
C SER A 178 -6.16 -7.02 28.24
N TYR A 179 -6.53 -7.51 27.04
CA TYR A 179 -7.25 -8.78 26.92
C TYR A 179 -6.46 -9.94 27.54
N ASN A 180 -5.18 -10.08 27.21
CA ASN A 180 -4.35 -11.16 27.74
C ASN A 180 -4.18 -11.10 29.27
N ALA A 181 -4.21 -9.89 29.84
CA ALA A 181 -4.13 -9.71 31.30
C ALA A 181 -5.37 -10.23 32.02
N ILE A 182 -6.57 -9.96 31.49
CA ILE A 182 -7.84 -10.30 32.16
C ILE A 182 -8.41 -11.65 31.76
N SER A 183 -8.08 -12.18 30.59
CA SER A 183 -8.66 -13.43 30.06
C SER A 183 -8.29 -14.67 30.85
N LYS A 184 -7.26 -14.63 31.68
CA LYS A 184 -6.83 -15.75 32.54
C LYS A 184 -7.78 -15.95 33.72
N GLU A 185 -8.40 -14.89 34.21
CA GLU A 185 -9.25 -14.89 35.40
C GLU A 185 -10.73 -14.67 35.08
N ASN A 186 -11.04 -14.18 33.90
CA ASN A 186 -12.39 -13.80 33.51
C ASN A 186 -12.79 -14.38 32.15
N GLU A 187 -13.63 -15.43 32.19
CA GLU A 187 -14.13 -16.06 30.96
C GLU A 187 -15.12 -15.20 30.16
N SER A 188 -15.72 -14.18 30.79
CA SER A 188 -16.71 -13.31 30.15
C SER A 188 -16.12 -12.50 28.96
N VAL A 189 -14.80 -12.39 28.88
CA VAL A 189 -14.12 -11.69 27.78
C VAL A 189 -13.81 -12.59 26.56
N LYS A 190 -14.03 -13.91 26.64
CA LYS A 190 -13.80 -14.85 25.51
C LYS A 190 -14.55 -14.47 24.23
N PRO A 191 -15.81 -13.96 24.26
CA PRO A 191 -16.51 -13.50 23.08
C PRO A 191 -15.79 -12.37 22.32
N PHE A 192 -15.06 -11.50 23.02
CA PHE A 192 -14.26 -10.46 22.39
C PHE A 192 -13.17 -11.08 21.50
N LYS A 193 -12.46 -12.10 21.98
CA LYS A 193 -11.47 -12.81 21.17
C LYS A 193 -12.10 -13.48 19.95
N ALA A 194 -13.23 -14.14 20.12
CA ALA A 194 -13.94 -14.78 19.01
C ALA A 194 -14.36 -13.74 17.95
N PHE A 195 -14.81 -12.55 18.38
CA PHE A 195 -15.13 -11.46 17.48
C PHE A 195 -13.89 -10.95 16.71
N ILE A 196 -12.77 -10.80 17.40
CA ILE A 196 -11.51 -10.37 16.79
C ILE A 196 -10.99 -11.38 15.76
N ASP A 197 -11.01 -12.69 16.11
CA ASP A 197 -10.56 -13.75 15.23
C ASP A 197 -11.45 -13.85 13.98
N ALA A 198 -12.77 -13.76 14.14
CA ALA A 198 -13.73 -13.74 13.04
C ALA A 198 -13.56 -12.47 12.17
N GLY A 199 -13.40 -11.30 12.78
CA GLY A 199 -13.16 -10.04 12.08
C GLY A 199 -11.87 -10.07 11.26
N ASN A 200 -10.79 -10.64 11.82
CA ASN A 200 -9.52 -10.81 11.11
C ASN A 200 -9.68 -11.67 9.85
N GLN A 201 -10.43 -12.78 9.94
CA GLN A 201 -10.70 -13.65 8.80
C GLN A 201 -11.56 -12.96 7.73
N VAL A 202 -12.64 -12.30 8.14
CA VAL A 202 -13.56 -11.62 7.21
C VAL A 202 -12.88 -10.48 6.48
N ILE A 203 -12.12 -9.65 7.21
CA ILE A 203 -11.40 -8.52 6.59
C ILE A 203 -10.25 -9.03 5.72
N GLY A 204 -9.54 -10.09 6.16
CA GLY A 204 -8.53 -10.75 5.34
C GLY A 204 -9.09 -11.21 4.01
N GLN A 205 -10.23 -11.90 4.01
CA GLN A 205 -10.90 -12.35 2.80
C GLN A 205 -11.35 -11.18 1.89
N ALA A 206 -11.83 -10.08 2.49
CA ALA A 206 -12.19 -8.89 1.72
C ALA A 206 -10.97 -8.28 1.02
N ILE A 207 -9.81 -8.26 1.69
CA ILE A 207 -8.55 -7.78 1.11
C ILE A 207 -8.09 -8.70 -0.02
N ASP A 208 -8.16 -10.02 0.15
CA ASP A 208 -7.80 -10.99 -0.89
C ASP A 208 -8.63 -10.77 -2.16
N TRP A 209 -9.94 -10.53 -2.02
CA TRP A 209 -10.78 -10.18 -3.16
C TRP A 209 -10.33 -8.89 -3.87
N ILE A 210 -9.98 -7.86 -3.10
CA ILE A 210 -9.53 -6.58 -3.67
C ILE A 210 -8.17 -6.72 -4.32
N ILE A 211 -7.23 -7.45 -3.69
CA ILE A 211 -5.92 -7.73 -4.29
C ILE A 211 -6.08 -8.45 -5.63
N GLY A 212 -7.07 -9.32 -5.80
CA GLY A 212 -7.39 -9.95 -7.08
C GLY A 212 -7.63 -8.96 -8.23
N PHE A 213 -8.04 -7.71 -7.93
CA PHE A 213 -8.19 -6.66 -8.93
C PHE A 213 -6.91 -5.87 -9.25
N THR A 214 -5.77 -6.22 -8.64
CA THR A 214 -4.48 -5.53 -8.86
C THR A 214 -4.09 -5.43 -10.34
N PRO A 215 -4.19 -6.46 -11.20
CA PRO A 215 -3.83 -6.35 -12.60
C PRO A 215 -4.58 -5.25 -13.35
N TYR A 216 -5.87 -5.05 -13.03
CA TYR A 216 -6.72 -4.00 -13.59
C TYR A 216 -6.34 -2.61 -13.10
N ALA A 217 -6.05 -2.51 -11.78
CA ALA A 217 -5.61 -1.27 -11.18
C ALA A 217 -4.25 -0.81 -11.70
N VAL A 218 -3.30 -1.75 -11.86
CA VAL A 218 -1.97 -1.49 -12.41
C VAL A 218 -2.05 -0.99 -13.84
N LEU A 219 -2.87 -1.60 -14.69
CA LEU A 219 -3.14 -1.09 -16.04
C LEU A 219 -3.60 0.36 -16.00
N SER A 220 -4.58 0.65 -15.14
CA SER A 220 -5.16 1.99 -14.98
C SER A 220 -4.12 3.02 -14.51
N PHE A 221 -3.29 2.67 -13.54
CA PHE A 221 -2.23 3.56 -13.01
C PHE A 221 -1.16 3.84 -14.04
N LEU A 222 -0.73 2.82 -14.78
CA LEU A 222 0.32 3.00 -15.78
C LEU A 222 -0.18 3.75 -17.01
N ALA A 223 -1.44 3.53 -17.43
CA ALA A 223 -2.05 4.35 -18.46
C ALA A 223 -2.03 5.84 -18.09
N ARG A 224 -2.35 6.18 -16.83
CA ARG A 224 -2.25 7.54 -16.33
C ARG A 224 -0.81 8.04 -16.23
N ALA A 225 0.09 7.25 -15.63
CA ALA A 225 1.48 7.65 -15.39
C ALA A 225 2.19 7.95 -16.72
N VAL A 226 2.09 7.04 -17.67
CA VAL A 226 2.69 7.17 -19.00
C VAL A 226 2.00 8.25 -19.83
N GLY A 227 0.66 8.32 -19.77
CA GLY A 227 -0.11 9.33 -20.50
C GLY A 227 0.15 10.77 -20.04
N ARG A 228 0.54 10.98 -18.78
CA ARG A 228 0.89 12.30 -18.22
C ARG A 228 2.32 12.73 -18.54
N SER A 229 3.23 11.78 -18.65
CA SER A 229 4.65 12.05 -18.83
C SER A 229 4.98 12.09 -20.32
N SER A 230 5.80 13.08 -20.73
CA SER A 230 6.38 13.01 -22.06
C SER A 230 7.38 11.84 -22.12
N VAL A 231 7.49 11.16 -23.27
CA VAL A 231 8.45 10.05 -23.45
C VAL A 231 9.87 10.51 -23.13
N THR A 232 10.18 11.78 -23.36
CA THR A 232 11.45 12.43 -23.02
C THR A 232 11.70 12.55 -21.54
N GLU A 233 10.66 12.58 -20.69
CA GLU A 233 10.79 12.61 -19.23
C GLU A 233 10.89 11.21 -18.63
N LEU A 234 10.34 10.19 -19.32
CA LEU A 234 10.39 8.80 -18.88
C LEU A 234 11.76 8.15 -19.13
N LEU A 235 12.45 8.52 -20.21
CA LEU A 235 13.75 7.95 -20.57
C LEU A 235 14.84 8.14 -19.49
N PRO A 236 15.00 9.32 -18.87
CA PRO A 236 15.94 9.50 -17.76
C PRO A 236 15.57 8.68 -16.51
N LEU A 237 14.26 8.45 -16.24
CA LEU A 237 13.83 7.63 -15.14
C LEU A 237 14.15 6.14 -15.38
N LEU A 238 14.05 5.67 -16.60
CA LEU A 238 14.45 4.29 -16.97
C LEU A 238 15.96 4.09 -16.82
N SER A 239 16.79 5.10 -17.14
CA SER A 239 18.24 5.02 -16.98
C SER A 239 18.69 4.99 -15.52
N THR A 240 17.85 5.38 -14.57
CA THR A 240 18.12 5.29 -13.14
C THR A 240 17.67 3.95 -12.51
N LEU A 241 16.92 3.13 -13.27
CA LEU A 241 16.42 1.82 -12.82
C LEU A 241 17.32 0.66 -13.30
N VAL A 242 18.25 0.90 -14.22
CA VAL A 242 19.25 -0.06 -14.74
C VAL A 242 20.59 0.18 -14.10
#